data_0557277a9e05e355027f2b40678f9ac8
#
_entry.id   0557277a9e05e355027f2b40678f9ac8
#
_cell.length_a   1.000
_cell.length_b   1.000
_cell.length_c   1.000
_cell.angle_alpha   90.00
_cell.angle_beta   90.00
_cell.angle_gamma   90.00
#
_symmetry.space_group_name_H-M   'P 1'
#
loop_
_entity.id
_entity.type
_entity.pdbx_description
1 polymer ?
#
loop_
_entity_poly.entity_id
_entity_poly.type
_entity_poly.pdbx_seq_one_letter_code
_entity_poly.pdbx_strand_id
1 'polypeptide(L)'
;TASPREVRALIRAGEITSPTAGMAAGYAQANLVILPAEYAADFAEYARINPAPCPVLETLKASPYTRLMAADGNILTDIPKYRIYRNGALDAEVTDASEYYQSGMVGFLIGCSFSFEEALMRAGIEVRHIAMGRNVPMYKTNIMTKPCGPFSGPTVCSMRPMTREQAAL
;
A
#
# COMPACT_ATOMS: atom_id res chain seq x y z
N THR A 1 -1.65 -6.59 20.68
CA THR A 1 -1.41 -6.29 19.24
C THR A 1 -0.33 -5.23 19.17
N ALA A 2 0.72 -5.45 18.35
CA ALA A 2 1.81 -4.48 18.20
C ALA A 2 1.27 -3.15 17.64
N SER A 3 1.82 -2.04 18.12
CA SER A 3 1.52 -0.70 17.60
C SER A 3 2.14 -0.51 16.20
N PRO A 4 1.68 0.44 15.38
CA PRO A 4 2.29 0.74 14.08
C PRO A 4 3.79 1.05 14.17
N ARG A 5 4.22 1.70 15.25
CA ARG A 5 5.62 2.02 15.49
C ARG A 5 6.48 0.79 15.74
N GLU A 6 5.97 -0.15 16.53
CA GLU A 6 6.63 -1.44 16.79
C GLU A 6 6.72 -2.26 15.50
N VAL A 7 5.64 -2.33 14.71
CA VAL A 7 5.65 -3.02 13.41
C VAL A 7 6.72 -2.43 12.48
N ARG A 8 6.80 -1.09 12.36
CA ARG A 8 7.86 -0.44 11.56
C ARG A 8 9.27 -0.71 12.11
N ALA A 9 9.44 -0.79 13.43
CA ALA A 9 10.74 -1.15 14.02
C ALA A 9 11.16 -2.58 13.64
N LEU A 10 10.23 -3.54 13.68
CA LEU A 10 10.48 -4.93 13.25
C LEU A 10 10.77 -5.03 11.74
N ILE A 11 10.11 -4.21 10.91
CA ILE A 11 10.40 -4.11 9.49
C ILE A 11 11.85 -3.62 9.28
N ARG A 12 12.25 -2.53 9.92
CA ARG A 12 13.63 -2.01 9.84
C ARG A 12 14.68 -3.01 10.33
N ALA A 13 14.33 -3.83 11.31
CA ALA A 13 15.19 -4.91 11.80
C ALA A 13 15.24 -6.13 10.86
N GLY A 14 14.44 -6.15 9.78
CA GLY A 14 14.36 -7.28 8.86
C GLY A 14 13.57 -8.49 9.38
N GLU A 15 12.88 -8.33 10.51
CA GLU A 15 12.08 -9.41 11.11
C GLU A 15 10.73 -9.58 10.41
N ILE A 16 10.20 -8.53 9.78
CA ILE A 16 8.98 -8.56 8.96
C ILE A 16 9.34 -8.23 7.52
N THR A 17 9.25 -9.22 6.64
CA THR A 17 9.51 -9.11 5.18
C THR A 17 8.31 -9.54 4.35
N SER A 18 7.17 -9.82 4.97
CA SER A 18 5.91 -10.24 4.37
C SER A 18 4.84 -9.14 4.46
N PRO A 19 3.72 -9.24 3.73
CA PRO A 19 2.61 -8.31 3.86
C PRO A 19 2.09 -8.19 5.28
N THR A 20 1.67 -6.99 5.68
CA THR A 20 1.29 -6.63 7.05
C THR A 20 -0.18 -6.87 7.40
N ALA A 21 -0.88 -7.74 6.66
CA ALA A 21 -2.26 -8.12 6.94
C ALA A 21 -2.41 -8.63 8.39
N GLY A 22 -3.43 -8.12 9.11
CA GLY A 22 -3.69 -8.47 10.51
C GLY A 22 -2.74 -7.83 11.54
N MET A 23 -1.76 -7.03 11.10
CA MET A 23 -0.86 -6.29 11.99
C MET A 23 -1.41 -4.88 12.27
N ALA A 24 -1.04 -4.32 13.44
CA ALA A 24 -1.44 -2.97 13.87
C ALA A 24 -2.95 -2.73 13.71
N ALA A 25 -3.76 -3.58 14.32
CA ALA A 25 -5.21 -3.54 14.26
C ALA A 25 -5.77 -2.16 14.64
N GLY A 26 -6.73 -1.64 13.87
CA GLY A 26 -7.37 -0.33 14.06
C GLY A 26 -6.63 0.84 13.42
N TYR A 27 -5.50 0.59 12.77
CA TYR A 27 -4.76 1.64 12.06
C TYR A 27 -4.86 1.48 10.55
N ALA A 28 -4.88 2.61 9.84
CA ALA A 28 -4.84 2.63 8.39
C ALA A 28 -3.51 2.07 7.88
N GLN A 29 -3.58 1.28 6.81
CA GLN A 29 -2.41 0.77 6.11
C GLN A 29 -2.33 1.40 4.71
N ALA A 30 -1.12 1.51 4.19
CA ALA A 30 -0.88 2.10 2.89
C ALA A 30 0.07 1.24 2.04
N ASN A 31 -0.16 1.27 0.73
CA ASN A 31 0.83 0.89 -0.27
C ASN A 31 1.68 2.11 -0.64
N LEU A 32 2.87 1.87 -1.14
CA LEU A 32 3.81 2.92 -1.52
C LEU A 32 4.08 2.91 -3.03
N VAL A 33 4.09 4.09 -3.63
CA VAL A 33 4.65 4.35 -4.95
C VAL A 33 5.63 5.51 -4.82
N ILE A 34 6.86 5.36 -5.33
CA ILE A 34 7.87 6.43 -5.43
C ILE A 34 8.18 6.63 -6.91
N LEU A 35 8.09 7.86 -7.38
CA LEU A 35 8.27 8.20 -8.79
C LEU A 35 9.26 9.36 -8.95
N PRO A 36 10.01 9.41 -10.07
CA PRO A 36 10.71 10.61 -10.51
C PRO A 36 9.75 11.82 -10.61
N ALA A 37 10.27 13.03 -10.38
CA ALA A 37 9.48 14.25 -10.33
C ALA A 37 8.64 14.49 -11.59
N GLU A 38 9.18 14.13 -12.76
CA GLU A 38 8.51 14.31 -14.06
C GLU A 38 7.19 13.53 -14.20
N TYR A 39 7.03 12.42 -13.46
CA TYR A 39 5.79 11.61 -13.48
C TYR A 39 4.82 11.96 -12.33
N ALA A 40 5.27 12.75 -11.36
CA ALA A 40 4.50 12.93 -10.13
C ALA A 40 3.18 13.69 -10.34
N ALA A 41 3.15 14.68 -11.24
CA ALA A 41 1.94 15.44 -11.54
C ALA A 41 0.90 14.57 -12.25
N ASP A 42 1.30 13.81 -13.25
CA ASP A 42 0.42 12.90 -13.98
C ASP A 42 -0.12 11.79 -13.06
N PHE A 43 0.72 11.26 -12.16
CA PHE A 43 0.27 10.25 -11.21
C PHE A 43 -0.71 10.82 -10.18
N ALA A 44 -0.48 12.04 -9.70
CA ALA A 44 -1.42 12.70 -8.78
C ALA A 44 -2.79 12.91 -9.44
N GLU A 45 -2.82 13.34 -10.69
CA GLU A 45 -4.05 13.50 -11.47
C GLU A 45 -4.69 12.14 -11.78
N TYR A 46 -3.89 11.13 -12.18
CA TYR A 46 -4.38 9.77 -12.36
C TYR A 46 -5.08 9.24 -11.11
N ALA A 47 -4.48 9.40 -9.94
CA ALA A 47 -5.10 8.98 -8.68
C ALA A 47 -6.38 9.78 -8.37
N ARG A 48 -6.38 11.09 -8.63
CA ARG A 48 -7.55 11.96 -8.42
C ARG A 48 -8.76 11.55 -9.27
N ILE A 49 -8.55 11.18 -10.53
CA ILE A 49 -9.63 10.75 -11.43
C ILE A 49 -10.01 9.26 -11.26
N ASN A 50 -9.21 8.50 -10.48
CA ASN A 50 -9.44 7.10 -10.14
C ASN A 50 -9.44 6.89 -8.60
N PRO A 51 -10.29 7.59 -7.84
CA PRO A 51 -10.19 7.62 -6.38
C PRO A 51 -10.47 6.29 -5.70
N ALA A 52 -11.28 5.42 -6.30
CA ALA A 52 -11.60 4.11 -5.73
C ALA A 52 -10.40 3.15 -5.75
N PRO A 53 -9.69 2.93 -6.88
CA PRO A 53 -8.50 2.07 -6.90
C PRO A 53 -7.24 2.74 -6.35
N CYS A 54 -7.16 4.07 -6.30
CA CYS A 54 -5.95 4.83 -5.94
C CYS A 54 -6.23 5.94 -4.91
N PRO A 55 -6.76 5.63 -3.71
CA PRO A 55 -7.03 6.65 -2.70
C PRO A 55 -5.71 7.13 -2.08
N VAL A 56 -5.21 8.28 -2.52
CA VAL A 56 -3.97 8.88 -1.98
C VAL A 56 -4.22 9.43 -0.57
N LEU A 57 -3.46 8.93 0.40
CA LEU A 57 -3.52 9.34 1.80
C LEU A 57 -2.51 10.45 2.11
N GLU A 58 -1.32 10.37 1.53
CA GLU A 58 -0.27 11.37 1.70
C GLU A 58 0.63 11.42 0.46
N THR A 59 1.11 12.62 0.10
CA THR A 59 2.12 12.85 -0.94
C THR A 59 3.36 13.48 -0.33
N LEU A 60 4.52 12.88 -0.55
CA LEU A 60 5.81 13.30 -0.01
C LEU A 60 6.70 13.85 -1.14
N LYS A 61 6.90 15.16 -1.18
CA LYS A 61 7.61 15.85 -2.28
C LYS A 61 9.06 16.22 -1.98
N ALA A 62 9.42 16.42 -0.72
CA ALA A 62 10.73 16.99 -0.35
C ALA A 62 11.48 16.12 0.68
N SER A 63 10.86 15.08 1.16
CA SER A 63 11.41 14.26 2.24
C SER A 63 10.80 12.87 2.19
N PRO A 64 11.55 11.82 2.52
CA PRO A 64 11.00 10.47 2.66
C PRO A 64 10.25 10.25 3.98
N TYR A 65 10.19 11.25 4.85
CA TYR A 65 9.52 11.12 6.14
C TYR A 65 8.05 11.54 6.06
N THR A 66 7.15 10.67 6.54
CA THR A 66 5.72 10.96 6.58
C THR A 66 5.40 11.98 7.67
N ARG A 67 4.34 12.76 7.48
CA ARG A 67 3.85 13.76 8.43
C ARG A 67 2.42 13.48 8.88
N LEU A 68 1.60 12.96 7.97
CA LEU A 68 0.18 12.66 8.23
C LEU A 68 -0.05 11.23 8.67
N MET A 69 0.56 10.26 7.96
CA MET A 69 0.32 8.85 8.22
C MET A 69 1.08 8.33 9.44
N ALA A 70 2.31 8.82 9.67
CA ALA A 70 3.09 8.44 10.83
C ALA A 70 4.15 9.52 11.12
N ALA A 71 4.19 10.03 12.35
CA ALA A 71 5.04 11.19 12.72
C ALA A 71 6.55 10.94 12.50
N ASP A 72 7.00 9.69 12.51
CA ASP A 72 8.40 9.27 12.40
C ASP A 72 8.60 8.18 11.34
N GLY A 73 7.64 8.01 10.43
CA GLY A 73 7.69 7.02 9.38
C GLY A 73 8.62 7.42 8.24
N ASN A 74 9.50 6.51 7.82
CA ASN A 74 10.38 6.68 6.67
C ASN A 74 9.94 5.74 5.55
N ILE A 75 9.49 6.28 4.42
CA ILE A 75 9.02 5.47 3.28
C ILE A 75 10.11 4.65 2.60
N LEU A 76 11.38 4.82 2.94
CA LEU A 76 12.49 4.08 2.35
C LEU A 76 12.88 2.83 3.15
N THR A 77 12.50 2.76 4.45
CA THR A 77 12.92 1.69 5.37
C THR A 77 11.76 1.01 6.12
N ASP A 78 10.57 1.61 6.09
CA ASP A 78 9.43 1.18 6.92
C ASP A 78 8.41 0.32 6.15
N ILE A 79 8.75 -0.12 4.96
CA ILE A 79 7.95 -1.03 4.13
C ILE A 79 8.66 -2.39 4.07
N PRO A 80 7.95 -3.51 4.27
CA PRO A 80 8.59 -4.83 4.35
C PRO A 80 9.39 -5.23 3.12
N LYS A 81 8.97 -4.77 1.93
CA LYS A 81 9.64 -5.06 0.67
C LYS A 81 9.34 -4.02 -0.38
N TYR A 82 10.37 -3.63 -1.14
CA TYR A 82 10.29 -2.72 -2.28
C TYR A 82 10.59 -3.48 -3.56
N ARG A 83 9.87 -3.15 -4.62
CA ARG A 83 10.15 -3.55 -5.98
C ARG A 83 10.69 -2.35 -6.74
N ILE A 84 11.91 -2.45 -7.20
CA ILE A 84 12.58 -1.42 -7.99
C ILE A 84 12.40 -1.74 -9.47
N TYR A 85 11.89 -0.78 -10.21
CA TYR A 85 11.68 -0.91 -11.64
C TYR A 85 12.59 0.07 -12.40
N ARG A 86 13.22 -0.40 -13.47
CA ARG A 86 13.99 0.41 -14.42
C ARG A 86 13.55 0.07 -15.83
N ASN A 87 13.27 1.10 -16.64
CA ASN A 87 12.86 0.94 -18.04
C ASN A 87 11.70 -0.05 -18.23
N GLY A 88 10.73 -0.04 -17.29
CA GLY A 88 9.56 -0.91 -17.33
C GLY A 88 9.77 -2.36 -16.88
N ALA A 89 10.98 -2.75 -16.48
CA ALA A 89 11.31 -4.08 -15.99
C ALA A 89 11.62 -4.05 -14.49
N LEU A 90 11.32 -5.16 -13.78
CA LEU A 90 11.74 -5.36 -12.39
C LEU A 90 13.26 -5.53 -12.35
N ASP A 91 13.95 -4.61 -11.66
CA ASP A 91 15.41 -4.58 -11.50
C ASP A 91 15.85 -5.28 -10.21
N ALA A 92 15.18 -4.98 -9.08
CA ALA A 92 15.50 -5.56 -7.78
C ALA A 92 14.28 -5.67 -6.86
N GLU A 93 14.36 -6.58 -5.89
CA GLU A 93 13.53 -6.59 -4.68
C GLU A 93 14.43 -6.37 -3.47
N VAL A 94 14.12 -5.35 -2.66
CA VAL A 94 14.95 -4.95 -1.51
C VAL A 94 14.08 -4.67 -0.28
N THR A 95 14.68 -4.67 0.90
CA THR A 95 14.04 -4.28 2.18
C THR A 95 14.38 -2.86 2.59
N ASP A 96 15.37 -2.24 1.94
CA ASP A 96 15.78 -0.84 2.10
C ASP A 96 15.91 -0.20 0.71
N ALA A 97 15.16 0.87 0.48
CA ALA A 97 15.14 1.59 -0.81
C ALA A 97 16.02 2.86 -0.81
N SER A 98 16.81 3.10 0.24
CA SER A 98 17.59 4.34 0.41
C SER A 98 18.59 4.58 -0.73
N GLU A 99 19.25 3.54 -1.24
CA GLU A 99 20.21 3.65 -2.35
C GLU A 99 19.54 3.98 -3.70
N TYR A 100 18.24 3.73 -3.81
CA TYR A 100 17.48 3.96 -5.05
C TYR A 100 16.78 5.32 -5.06
N TYR A 101 16.67 5.97 -3.90
CA TYR A 101 15.99 7.25 -3.76
C TYR A 101 16.90 8.39 -4.20
N GLN A 102 16.41 9.22 -5.12
CA GLN A 102 17.10 10.39 -5.63
C GLN A 102 16.36 11.67 -5.22
N SER A 103 17.11 12.76 -5.08
CA SER A 103 16.53 14.09 -4.83
C SER A 103 15.51 14.45 -5.91
N GLY A 104 14.35 14.95 -5.51
CA GLY A 104 13.25 15.28 -6.39
C GLY A 104 12.26 14.14 -6.64
N MET A 105 12.54 12.91 -6.21
CA MET A 105 11.52 11.84 -6.24
C MET A 105 10.36 12.17 -5.32
N VAL A 106 9.17 11.73 -5.70
CA VAL A 106 7.92 11.96 -4.98
C VAL A 106 7.32 10.63 -4.54
N GLY A 107 7.04 10.51 -3.24
CA GLY A 107 6.36 9.37 -2.64
C GLY A 107 4.85 9.60 -2.55
N PHE A 108 4.08 8.55 -2.81
CA PHE A 108 2.62 8.51 -2.64
C PHE A 108 2.26 7.34 -1.74
N LEU A 109 1.60 7.62 -0.63
CA LEU A 109 0.98 6.60 0.21
C LEU A 109 -0.47 6.43 -0.23
N ILE A 110 -0.80 5.23 -0.69
CA ILE A 110 -2.10 4.87 -1.25
C ILE A 110 -2.79 3.92 -0.28
N GLY A 111 -4.04 4.20 0.07
CA GLY A 111 -4.81 3.38 0.99
C GLY A 111 -4.86 1.91 0.58
N CYS A 112 -4.73 1.05 1.57
CA CYS A 112 -4.74 -0.40 1.41
C CYS A 112 -6.02 -0.98 2.01
N SER A 113 -6.57 -1.99 1.36
CA SER A 113 -7.76 -2.71 1.82
C SER A 113 -7.58 -3.45 3.15
N PHE A 114 -6.36 -3.63 3.64
CA PHE A 114 -6.13 -4.17 5.00
C PHE A 114 -6.69 -3.28 6.10
N SER A 115 -6.85 -1.98 5.85
CA SER A 115 -7.35 -1.01 6.84
C SER A 115 -8.77 -1.31 7.35
N PHE A 116 -9.62 -1.98 6.56
CA PHE A 116 -10.99 -2.29 6.98
C PHE A 116 -11.16 -3.70 7.55
N GLU A 117 -10.14 -4.56 7.51
CA GLU A 117 -10.25 -5.97 7.91
C GLU A 117 -10.57 -6.12 9.40
N GLU A 118 -10.05 -5.22 10.24
CA GLU A 118 -10.38 -5.24 11.67
C GLU A 118 -11.89 -5.01 11.92
N ALA A 119 -12.53 -4.13 11.15
CA ALA A 119 -13.96 -3.90 11.27
C ALA A 119 -14.76 -5.16 10.96
N LEU A 120 -14.35 -5.95 9.95
CA LEU A 120 -14.95 -7.25 9.66
C LEU A 120 -14.78 -8.21 10.84
N MET A 121 -13.57 -8.33 11.38
CA MET A 121 -13.29 -9.22 12.51
C MET A 121 -14.06 -8.83 13.78
N ARG A 122 -14.22 -7.53 14.05
CA ARG A 122 -15.05 -7.03 15.16
C ARG A 122 -16.53 -7.35 14.97
N ALA A 123 -17.01 -7.39 13.73
CA ALA A 123 -18.38 -7.82 13.41
C ALA A 123 -18.55 -9.35 13.42
N GLY A 124 -17.54 -10.12 13.85
CA GLY A 124 -17.58 -11.58 13.89
C GLY A 124 -17.40 -12.23 12.51
N ILE A 125 -16.95 -11.49 11.51
CA ILE A 125 -16.69 -12.00 10.15
C ILE A 125 -15.23 -12.46 10.08
N GLU A 126 -15.01 -13.75 9.84
CA GLU A 126 -13.66 -14.27 9.66
C GLU A 126 -13.01 -13.73 8.39
N VAL A 127 -11.83 -13.15 8.53
CA VAL A 127 -10.98 -12.78 7.39
C VAL A 127 -10.11 -13.97 7.01
N ARG A 128 -10.59 -14.76 6.05
CA ARG A 128 -10.09 -16.09 5.73
C ARG A 128 -8.59 -16.16 5.42
N HIS A 129 -8.04 -15.20 4.69
CA HIS A 129 -6.60 -15.21 4.39
C HIS A 129 -5.73 -14.96 5.63
N ILE A 130 -6.21 -14.16 6.60
CA ILE A 130 -5.54 -13.97 7.90
C ILE A 130 -5.59 -15.29 8.69
N ALA A 131 -6.76 -15.92 8.80
CA ALA A 131 -6.92 -17.19 9.53
C ALA A 131 -6.06 -18.31 8.92
N MET A 132 -5.80 -18.28 7.61
CA MET A 132 -4.96 -19.25 6.89
C MET A 132 -3.48 -18.87 6.84
N GLY A 133 -3.04 -17.73 7.40
CA GLY A 133 -1.67 -17.23 7.28
C GLY A 133 -1.24 -16.99 5.82
N ARG A 134 -2.16 -16.56 4.96
CA ARG A 134 -1.93 -16.31 3.53
C ARG A 134 -2.09 -14.84 3.20
N ASN A 135 -1.56 -14.41 2.05
CA ASN A 135 -1.88 -13.08 1.53
C ASN A 135 -3.30 -13.06 0.96
N VAL A 136 -3.90 -11.86 0.92
CA VAL A 136 -5.23 -11.66 0.33
C VAL A 136 -5.22 -12.06 -1.15
N PRO A 137 -6.25 -12.79 -1.65
CA PRO A 137 -6.38 -13.07 -3.07
C PRO A 137 -6.61 -11.77 -3.85
N MET A 138 -5.86 -11.59 -4.94
CA MET A 138 -5.92 -10.42 -5.80
C MET A 138 -6.20 -10.81 -7.24
N TYR A 139 -7.05 -10.05 -7.92
CA TYR A 139 -7.49 -10.33 -9.27
C TYR A 139 -7.39 -9.09 -10.15
N LYS A 140 -6.81 -9.23 -11.34
CA LYS A 140 -6.97 -8.26 -12.41
C LYS A 140 -8.38 -8.34 -12.95
N THR A 141 -9.06 -7.21 -13.05
CA THR A 141 -10.39 -7.13 -13.65
C THR A 141 -10.30 -6.68 -15.11
N ASN A 142 -11.42 -6.71 -15.82
CA ASN A 142 -11.57 -6.08 -17.14
C ASN A 142 -12.03 -4.60 -17.05
N ILE A 143 -12.14 -4.04 -15.85
CA ILE A 143 -12.51 -2.65 -15.64
C ILE A 143 -11.25 -1.80 -15.73
N MET A 144 -11.16 -1.00 -16.79
CA MET A 144 -10.02 -0.11 -17.01
C MET A 144 -10.13 1.17 -16.19
N THR A 145 -9.01 1.63 -15.66
CA THR A 145 -8.90 2.95 -15.06
C THR A 145 -8.98 4.04 -16.14
N LYS A 146 -9.36 5.25 -15.75
CA LYS A 146 -9.25 6.43 -16.62
C LYS A 146 -7.77 6.77 -16.81
N PRO A 147 -7.25 6.85 -18.04
CA PRO A 147 -5.84 7.11 -18.26
C PRO A 147 -5.47 8.57 -17.95
N CYS A 148 -4.21 8.78 -17.52
CA CYS A 148 -3.61 10.12 -17.39
C CYS A 148 -2.10 10.02 -17.61
N GLY A 149 -1.56 10.78 -18.57
CA GLY A 149 -0.17 10.67 -18.97
C GLY A 149 0.21 9.22 -19.31
N PRO A 150 1.31 8.70 -18.76
CA PRO A 150 1.72 7.33 -19.01
C PRO A 150 0.95 6.29 -18.17
N PHE A 151 0.07 6.72 -17.26
CA PHE A 151 -0.62 5.83 -16.32
C PHE A 151 -1.96 5.36 -16.88
N SER A 152 -2.11 4.06 -17.00
CA SER A 152 -3.34 3.37 -17.39
C SER A 152 -3.24 1.89 -17.00
N GLY A 153 -4.36 1.21 -16.95
CA GLY A 153 -4.37 -0.24 -16.73
C GLY A 153 -5.69 -0.75 -16.14
N PRO A 154 -5.82 -2.06 -16.01
CA PRO A 154 -6.98 -2.66 -15.38
C PRO A 154 -6.97 -2.41 -13.86
N THR A 155 -8.16 -2.21 -13.30
CA THR A 155 -8.34 -2.20 -11.86
C THR A 155 -8.00 -3.57 -11.26
N VAL A 156 -7.31 -3.58 -10.14
CA VAL A 156 -7.04 -4.79 -9.36
C VAL A 156 -7.94 -4.80 -8.14
N CYS A 157 -8.59 -5.94 -7.88
CA CYS A 157 -9.46 -6.13 -6.72
C CYS A 157 -8.86 -7.17 -5.78
N SER A 158 -9.03 -6.96 -4.47
CA SER A 158 -8.82 -7.99 -3.45
C SER A 158 -10.16 -8.55 -3.00
N MET A 159 -10.21 -9.84 -2.64
CA MET A 159 -11.45 -10.52 -2.28
C MET A 159 -11.44 -11.02 -0.83
N ARG A 160 -12.58 -10.86 -0.15
CA ARG A 160 -12.89 -11.49 1.14
C ARG A 160 -14.19 -12.27 0.98
N PRO A 161 -14.13 -13.60 0.97
CA PRO A 161 -15.35 -14.41 0.91
C PRO A 161 -16.14 -14.29 2.22
N MET A 162 -17.44 -14.10 2.10
CA MET A 162 -18.37 -14.02 3.24
C MET A 162 -19.77 -14.48 2.80
N THR A 163 -20.64 -14.81 3.75
CA THR A 163 -22.02 -15.13 3.45
C THR A 163 -22.81 -13.90 3.04
N ARG A 164 -24.00 -14.10 2.47
CA ARG A 164 -24.88 -12.99 2.09
C ARG A 164 -25.32 -12.17 3.31
N GLU A 165 -25.58 -12.84 4.44
CA GLU A 165 -25.96 -12.20 5.71
C GLU A 165 -24.80 -11.36 6.25
N GLN A 166 -23.57 -11.87 6.20
CA GLN A 166 -22.38 -11.14 6.63
C GLN A 166 -22.09 -9.92 5.73
N ALA A 167 -22.41 -9.99 4.44
CA ALA A 167 -22.21 -8.89 3.51
C ALA A 167 -23.27 -7.76 3.67
N ALA A 168 -24.33 -8.00 4.44
CA ALA A 168 -25.38 -7.03 4.74
C ALA A 168 -25.17 -6.28 6.07
N LEU A 169 -24.17 -6.69 6.88
CA LEU A 169 -23.75 -6.03 8.12
C LEU A 169 -22.88 -4.80 7.83
#